data_9ac84d26f24433f4038afc9352cb1066
#
_entry.id   9ac84d26f24433f4038afc9352cb1066
#
_cell.length_a   1.000
_cell.length_b   1.000
_cell.length_c   1.000
_cell.angle_alpha   90.00
_cell.angle_beta   90.00
_cell.angle_gamma   90.00
#
_symmetry.space_group_name_H-M   'P 1'
#
loop_
_entity.id
_entity.type
_entity.pdbx_description
1 polymer ?
#
loop_
_entity_poly.entity_id
_entity_poly.type
_entity_poly.pdbx_seq_one_letter_code
_entity_poly.pdbx_strand_id
1 'polypeptide(L)'
;VTGKISKRVKSENPFIKYSVDNLSAGFNVSTQKKSDSIMESVDVNKINTNVDYNLRFPSDNYIEAFKWTENFPIIGEKLSETRFFYTPSTFTTGIRVNRNLSEKISRRNSELIEDFSLGLERRFTVNYKVFDNTQLNYTKNIKSDMSDYRDEVLNQLKVGALTNINETLNYTFSPQWLSWFKPNFTYNTNYAWIQPRNGIYDAANLNLVRNSGVNFSISPTEVIEIFYTPVSKRESTKTPSRTRSRGLASFDAEDEDKKEDEKNLQKDQNKSLENNFVLERIYNESKKIEPLTINITNITTKISNGIDGKIPLSYRLGFKDNLGLDSISEVGLNTGNEDIKKSFSARTGIRFNPQSSLMISFNESVSSNINGYNIDIRSTTRDYIGFGSYLSKGFPFSNWSFRVGGLEKIGFIKPYVSSMSLEHSFSGKQNLSWKFNEQGIMPINLFNISSFEDGNDDYLQFSRISRSFSPLIGISTTFNNGISTNLRSNITHTLDEVANGLTYISDNSILATLTYNFSKGIRFPLPFSERNIYLRNNMNISLNLDFSNKTEEGSKDKINFVEQNFTNTQTVSY
;
A
#
# COMPACT_ATOMS: atom_id res chain seq x y z
N VAL A 1 -40.32 -8.34 -4.04
CA VAL A 1 -40.35 -9.82 -3.89
C VAL A 1 -38.98 -10.35 -4.32
N THR A 2 -38.40 -11.22 -3.50
CA THR A 2 -37.10 -11.82 -3.78
C THR A 2 -37.20 -13.33 -3.66
N GLY A 3 -36.66 -14.05 -4.62
CA GLY A 3 -36.58 -15.52 -4.60
C GLY A 3 -35.17 -15.98 -4.95
N LYS A 4 -34.72 -17.09 -4.33
CA LYS A 4 -33.47 -17.77 -4.64
C LYS A 4 -33.68 -19.27 -4.71
N ILE A 5 -33.16 -19.88 -5.75
CA ILE A 5 -33.21 -21.32 -5.99
C ILE A 5 -31.77 -21.82 -6.04
N SER A 6 -31.45 -22.80 -5.21
CA SER A 6 -30.16 -23.49 -5.24
C SER A 6 -30.33 -24.89 -4.67
N LYS A 7 -29.64 -25.87 -5.23
CA LYS A 7 -29.65 -27.24 -4.71
C LYS A 7 -28.78 -27.34 -3.46
N ARG A 8 -29.35 -27.85 -2.37
CA ARG A 8 -28.65 -27.96 -1.07
C ARG A 8 -27.85 -29.27 -0.92
N VAL A 9 -28.38 -30.36 -1.46
CA VAL A 9 -27.77 -31.70 -1.35
C VAL A 9 -27.03 -31.99 -2.65
N LYS A 10 -25.73 -32.26 -2.54
CA LYS A 10 -24.91 -32.64 -3.70
C LYS A 10 -25.22 -34.06 -4.14
N SER A 11 -25.25 -34.28 -5.45
CA SER A 11 -25.47 -35.58 -6.06
C SER A 11 -24.20 -36.43 -6.02
N GLU A 12 -24.38 -37.75 -5.95
CA GLU A 12 -23.28 -38.70 -6.10
C GLU A 12 -22.88 -38.88 -7.59
N ASN A 13 -23.81 -38.64 -8.50
CA ASN A 13 -23.56 -38.70 -9.94
C ASN A 13 -22.59 -37.56 -10.35
N PRO A 14 -21.41 -37.88 -10.93
CA PRO A 14 -20.40 -36.87 -11.29
C PRO A 14 -20.94 -35.80 -12.25
N PHE A 15 -21.77 -36.20 -13.23
CA PHE A 15 -22.33 -35.24 -14.17
C PHE A 15 -23.21 -34.19 -13.48
N ILE A 16 -24.10 -34.62 -12.58
CA ILE A 16 -24.99 -33.71 -11.84
C ILE A 16 -24.20 -32.89 -10.83
N LYS A 17 -23.19 -33.50 -10.15
CA LYS A 17 -22.31 -32.85 -9.19
C LYS A 17 -21.54 -31.68 -9.80
N TYR A 18 -21.03 -31.84 -11.03
CA TYR A 18 -20.26 -30.80 -11.70
C TYR A 18 -21.10 -29.86 -12.59
N SER A 19 -22.39 -30.13 -12.81
CA SER A 19 -23.28 -29.26 -13.58
C SER A 19 -24.34 -28.59 -12.70
N VAL A 20 -25.41 -29.32 -12.37
CA VAL A 20 -26.60 -28.76 -11.72
C VAL A 20 -26.38 -28.36 -10.27
N ASP A 21 -25.53 -29.11 -9.54
CA ASP A 21 -25.27 -28.86 -8.11
C ASP A 21 -24.53 -27.55 -7.84
N ASN A 22 -23.94 -26.95 -8.88
CA ASN A 22 -23.20 -25.70 -8.79
C ASN A 22 -23.98 -24.50 -9.38
N LEU A 23 -25.22 -24.73 -9.85
CA LEU A 23 -26.10 -23.68 -10.33
C LEU A 23 -26.92 -23.07 -9.20
N SER A 24 -27.06 -21.76 -9.26
CA SER A 24 -28.02 -21.02 -8.45
C SER A 24 -28.70 -19.97 -9.30
N ALA A 25 -30.00 -19.79 -9.11
CA ALA A 25 -30.78 -18.76 -9.76
C ALA A 25 -31.46 -17.87 -8.71
N GLY A 26 -31.54 -16.59 -9.00
CA GLY A 26 -32.20 -15.62 -8.14
C GLY A 26 -33.01 -14.63 -8.96
N PHE A 27 -34.05 -14.10 -8.37
CA PHE A 27 -34.78 -12.98 -8.93
C PHE A 27 -35.20 -12.01 -7.82
N ASN A 28 -35.26 -10.75 -8.21
CA ASN A 28 -35.76 -9.67 -7.36
C ASN A 28 -36.67 -8.77 -8.19
N VAL A 29 -37.90 -8.61 -7.72
CA VAL A 29 -38.90 -7.73 -8.33
C VAL A 29 -39.23 -6.63 -7.32
N SER A 30 -39.03 -5.38 -7.73
CA SER A 30 -39.33 -4.20 -6.92
C SER A 30 -40.23 -3.26 -7.73
N THR A 31 -41.39 -2.93 -7.18
CA THR A 31 -42.30 -1.94 -7.73
C THR A 31 -42.39 -0.77 -6.74
N GLN A 32 -42.21 0.43 -7.24
CA GLN A 32 -42.30 1.65 -6.46
C GLN A 32 -43.26 2.62 -7.15
N LYS A 33 -44.24 3.09 -6.39
CA LYS A 33 -45.17 4.14 -6.83
C LYS A 33 -45.00 5.38 -5.98
N LYS A 34 -44.87 6.52 -6.62
CA LYS A 34 -44.74 7.82 -5.97
C LYS A 34 -45.67 8.82 -6.64
N SER A 35 -46.14 9.79 -5.89
CA SER A 35 -46.85 10.99 -6.35
C SER A 35 -46.35 12.16 -5.53
N ASP A 36 -46.12 13.30 -6.14
CA ASP A 36 -45.70 14.52 -5.49
C ASP A 36 -46.40 15.76 -6.11
N SER A 37 -45.99 16.97 -5.72
CA SER A 37 -46.58 18.22 -6.21
C SER A 37 -46.32 18.48 -7.70
N ILE A 38 -45.29 17.88 -8.30
CA ILE A 38 -44.87 18.05 -9.70
C ILE A 38 -45.33 16.90 -10.55
N MET A 39 -45.20 15.67 -10.04
CA MET A 39 -45.53 14.43 -10.74
C MET A 39 -46.86 13.87 -10.19
N GLU A 40 -47.78 13.60 -11.08
CA GLU A 40 -49.04 12.95 -10.79
C GLU A 40 -48.82 11.50 -10.38
N SER A 41 -48.02 10.78 -11.17
CA SER A 41 -47.55 9.43 -10.83
C SER A 41 -46.12 9.21 -11.33
N VAL A 42 -45.36 8.46 -10.54
CA VAL A 42 -44.07 7.89 -10.92
C VAL A 42 -44.11 6.42 -10.55
N ASP A 43 -44.28 5.58 -11.54
CA ASP A 43 -44.33 4.12 -11.40
C ASP A 43 -43.00 3.53 -11.87
N VAL A 44 -42.23 2.94 -10.96
CA VAL A 44 -40.96 2.31 -11.28
C VAL A 44 -41.03 0.81 -11.01
N ASN A 45 -40.80 0.02 -12.06
CA ASN A 45 -40.80 -1.45 -11.99
C ASN A 45 -39.40 -1.98 -12.35
N LYS A 46 -38.74 -2.59 -11.39
CA LYS A 46 -37.40 -3.18 -11.54
C LYS A 46 -37.46 -4.69 -11.37
N ILE A 47 -36.90 -5.40 -12.34
CA ILE A 47 -36.76 -6.85 -12.31
C ILE A 47 -35.28 -7.17 -12.52
N ASN A 48 -34.67 -7.84 -11.55
CA ASN A 48 -33.31 -8.31 -11.61
C ASN A 48 -33.33 -9.84 -11.52
N THR A 49 -32.78 -10.51 -12.50
CA THR A 49 -32.67 -11.97 -12.53
C THR A 49 -31.20 -12.34 -12.69
N ASN A 50 -30.73 -13.30 -11.92
CA ASN A 50 -29.37 -13.83 -12.08
C ASN A 50 -29.37 -15.35 -12.09
N VAL A 51 -28.44 -15.90 -12.87
CA VAL A 51 -28.10 -17.33 -12.88
C VAL A 51 -26.58 -17.39 -12.73
N ASP A 52 -26.14 -18.03 -11.65
CA ASP A 52 -24.72 -18.16 -11.33
C ASP A 52 -24.34 -19.64 -11.28
N TYR A 53 -23.23 -19.98 -11.89
CA TYR A 53 -22.56 -21.27 -11.82
C TYR A 53 -21.24 -21.11 -11.07
N ASN A 54 -21.03 -21.88 -9.99
CA ASN A 54 -19.85 -21.78 -9.15
C ASN A 54 -19.25 -23.16 -8.90
N LEU A 55 -18.19 -23.46 -9.64
CA LEU A 55 -17.44 -24.70 -9.52
C LEU A 55 -16.23 -24.51 -8.61
N ARG A 56 -16.13 -25.36 -7.59
CA ARG A 56 -14.96 -25.46 -6.72
C ARG A 56 -14.26 -26.77 -6.99
N PHE A 57 -12.97 -26.68 -7.26
CA PHE A 57 -12.13 -27.88 -7.45
C PHE A 57 -11.57 -28.36 -6.10
N PRO A 58 -11.29 -29.65 -5.96
CA PRO A 58 -10.63 -30.18 -4.78
C PRO A 58 -9.26 -29.52 -4.54
N SER A 59 -8.89 -29.34 -3.29
CA SER A 59 -7.62 -28.72 -2.89
C SER A 59 -6.43 -29.69 -2.91
N ASP A 60 -6.69 -30.96 -3.14
CA ASP A 60 -5.72 -32.07 -3.25
C ASP A 60 -5.23 -32.33 -4.69
N ASN A 61 -5.70 -31.56 -5.65
CA ASN A 61 -5.28 -31.63 -7.06
C ASN A 61 -3.92 -30.94 -7.27
N TYR A 62 -2.86 -31.52 -6.70
CA TYR A 62 -1.49 -30.99 -6.82
C TYR A 62 -0.48 -32.08 -7.08
N ILE A 63 0.70 -31.69 -7.54
CA ILE A 63 1.91 -32.50 -7.65
C ILE A 63 3.08 -31.79 -6.99
N GLU A 64 4.01 -32.55 -6.43
CA GLU A 64 5.27 -32.06 -5.86
C GLU A 64 6.31 -31.94 -6.98
N ALA A 65 6.19 -30.85 -7.76
CA ALA A 65 6.99 -30.67 -8.98
C ALA A 65 8.49 -30.51 -8.74
N PHE A 66 8.89 -30.09 -7.52
CA PHE A 66 10.27 -29.76 -7.17
C PHE A 66 10.91 -30.77 -6.24
N LYS A 67 10.38 -31.98 -6.07
CA LYS A 67 10.91 -33.00 -5.16
C LYS A 67 12.38 -33.34 -5.40
N TRP A 68 12.86 -33.22 -6.65
CA TRP A 68 14.26 -33.44 -7.03
C TRP A 68 15.23 -32.40 -6.43
N THR A 69 14.75 -31.29 -5.91
CA THR A 69 15.57 -30.24 -5.31
C THR A 69 15.91 -30.48 -3.84
N GLU A 70 15.37 -31.49 -3.20
CA GLU A 70 15.51 -31.80 -1.76
C GLU A 70 16.96 -31.71 -1.26
N ASN A 71 17.92 -32.12 -2.08
CA ASN A 71 19.35 -32.13 -1.74
C ASN A 71 20.06 -30.78 -1.98
N PHE A 72 19.36 -29.74 -2.42
CA PHE A 72 20.00 -28.44 -2.62
C PHE A 72 20.22 -27.75 -1.27
N PRO A 73 21.42 -27.21 -1.01
CA PRO A 73 21.69 -26.53 0.23
C PRO A 73 20.81 -25.28 0.37
N ILE A 74 20.36 -25.01 1.59
CA ILE A 74 19.63 -23.78 2.03
C ILE A 74 18.17 -23.75 1.57
N ILE A 75 17.86 -24.03 0.29
CA ILE A 75 16.51 -23.87 -0.27
C ILE A 75 15.82 -25.20 -0.62
N GLY A 76 16.58 -26.29 -0.71
CA GLY A 76 16.10 -27.56 -1.27
C GLY A 76 14.91 -28.15 -0.53
N GLU A 77 14.97 -28.23 0.79
CA GLU A 77 13.91 -28.77 1.63
C GLU A 77 12.57 -28.04 1.40
N LYS A 78 12.56 -26.72 1.55
CA LYS A 78 11.33 -25.91 1.38
C LYS A 78 10.85 -25.82 -0.06
N LEU A 79 11.77 -25.88 -1.02
CA LEU A 79 11.40 -25.88 -2.44
C LEU A 79 10.80 -27.22 -2.84
N SER A 80 11.34 -28.36 -2.32
CA SER A 80 10.82 -29.70 -2.59
C SER A 80 9.39 -29.89 -2.07
N GLU A 81 9.03 -29.24 -0.97
CA GLU A 81 7.67 -29.24 -0.39
C GLU A 81 6.66 -28.39 -1.17
N THR A 82 7.12 -27.57 -2.12
CA THR A 82 6.26 -26.65 -2.89
C THR A 82 5.34 -27.44 -3.81
N ARG A 83 4.04 -27.29 -3.62
CA ARG A 83 3.00 -27.97 -4.41
C ARG A 83 2.62 -27.12 -5.63
N PHE A 84 2.54 -27.76 -6.77
CA PHE A 84 2.00 -27.22 -7.99
C PHE A 84 0.57 -27.73 -8.20
N PHE A 85 -0.41 -26.84 -8.21
CA PHE A 85 -1.81 -27.16 -8.41
C PHE A 85 -2.14 -27.10 -9.91
N TYR A 86 -2.63 -28.18 -10.49
CA TYR A 86 -2.94 -28.27 -11.92
C TYR A 86 -4.38 -27.88 -12.25
N THR A 87 -5.22 -27.60 -11.25
CA THR A 87 -6.59 -27.10 -11.41
C THR A 87 -6.79 -25.76 -10.72
N PRO A 88 -7.62 -24.86 -11.25
CA PRO A 88 -8.01 -23.65 -10.55
C PRO A 88 -8.74 -23.99 -9.23
N SER A 89 -8.70 -23.10 -8.26
CA SER A 89 -9.40 -23.27 -6.97
C SER A 89 -10.90 -23.09 -7.15
N THR A 90 -11.29 -22.07 -7.93
CA THR A 90 -12.70 -21.81 -8.23
C THR A 90 -12.85 -21.25 -9.63
N PHE A 91 -13.96 -21.62 -10.25
CA PHE A 91 -14.43 -21.10 -11.50
C PHE A 91 -15.87 -20.63 -11.31
N THR A 92 -16.12 -19.36 -11.55
CA THR A 92 -17.48 -18.79 -11.43
C THR A 92 -17.86 -18.11 -12.73
N THR A 93 -19.04 -18.43 -13.24
CA THR A 93 -19.65 -17.69 -14.34
C THR A 93 -21.10 -17.39 -14.01
N GLY A 94 -21.59 -16.25 -14.47
CA GLY A 94 -22.95 -15.85 -14.21
C GLY A 94 -23.49 -14.89 -15.24
N ILE A 95 -24.81 -14.91 -15.38
CA ILE A 95 -25.58 -14.03 -16.23
C ILE A 95 -26.58 -13.28 -15.33
N ARG A 96 -26.64 -11.98 -15.50
CA ARG A 96 -27.62 -11.12 -14.81
C ARG A 96 -28.37 -10.30 -15.84
N VAL A 97 -29.69 -10.30 -15.76
CA VAL A 97 -30.58 -9.46 -16.54
C VAL A 97 -31.23 -8.44 -15.62
N ASN A 98 -31.09 -7.18 -15.97
CA ASN A 98 -31.67 -6.06 -15.24
C ASN A 98 -32.66 -5.33 -16.14
N ARG A 99 -33.95 -5.36 -15.79
CA ARG A 99 -35.01 -4.61 -16.48
C ARG A 99 -35.48 -3.49 -15.57
N ASN A 100 -35.51 -2.27 -16.09
CA ASN A 100 -36.08 -1.12 -15.40
C ASN A 100 -37.08 -0.43 -16.35
N LEU A 101 -38.32 -0.28 -15.88
CA LEU A 101 -39.36 0.47 -16.55
C LEU A 101 -39.79 1.59 -15.59
N SER A 102 -39.68 2.84 -16.03
CA SER A 102 -40.12 3.99 -15.27
C SER A 102 -41.11 4.79 -16.11
N GLU A 103 -42.35 4.83 -15.64
CA GLU A 103 -43.43 5.60 -16.24
C GLU A 103 -43.73 6.82 -15.37
N LYS A 104 -43.69 8.01 -15.95
CA LYS A 104 -43.87 9.27 -15.26
C LYS A 104 -44.94 10.09 -15.93
N ILE A 105 -45.90 10.60 -15.16
CA ILE A 105 -46.93 11.51 -15.64
C ILE A 105 -46.75 12.84 -14.88
N SER A 106 -46.52 13.91 -15.61
CA SER A 106 -46.41 15.25 -15.05
C SER A 106 -47.80 15.89 -14.85
N ARG A 107 -48.04 16.54 -13.70
CA ARG A 107 -49.28 17.26 -13.45
C ARG A 107 -49.47 18.47 -14.37
N ARG A 108 -48.38 18.99 -14.96
CA ARG A 108 -48.44 20.21 -15.77
C ARG A 108 -48.97 19.97 -17.18
N ASN A 109 -48.59 18.88 -17.83
CA ASN A 109 -48.92 18.60 -19.22
C ASN A 109 -49.58 17.24 -19.44
N SER A 110 -49.75 16.44 -18.39
CA SER A 110 -50.32 15.06 -18.42
C SER A 110 -49.66 14.14 -19.47
N GLU A 111 -48.41 14.44 -19.84
CA GLU A 111 -47.65 13.66 -20.80
C GLU A 111 -47.02 12.45 -20.09
N LEU A 112 -47.17 11.25 -20.68
CA LEU A 112 -46.52 10.04 -20.23
C LEU A 112 -45.08 9.99 -20.76
N ILE A 113 -44.12 10.00 -19.83
CA ILE A 113 -42.71 9.80 -20.15
C ILE A 113 -42.36 8.36 -19.72
N GLU A 114 -42.07 7.53 -20.69
CA GLU A 114 -41.61 6.16 -20.46
C GLU A 114 -40.08 6.10 -20.61
N ASP A 115 -39.38 5.60 -19.60
CA ASP A 115 -37.96 5.31 -19.60
C ASP A 115 -37.77 3.81 -19.38
N PHE A 116 -37.33 3.12 -20.41
CA PHE A 116 -37.11 1.67 -20.43
C PHE A 116 -35.64 1.35 -20.61
N SER A 117 -35.12 0.49 -19.76
CA SER A 117 -33.78 -0.07 -19.90
C SER A 117 -33.75 -1.56 -19.63
N LEU A 118 -33.08 -2.30 -20.50
CA LEU A 118 -32.87 -3.74 -20.39
C LEU A 118 -31.39 -4.04 -20.58
N GLY A 119 -30.71 -4.40 -19.50
CA GLY A 119 -29.29 -4.70 -19.48
C GLY A 119 -28.99 -6.18 -19.26
N LEU A 120 -27.98 -6.68 -19.97
CA LEU A 120 -27.41 -8.01 -19.79
C LEU A 120 -25.98 -7.87 -19.26
N GLU A 121 -25.70 -8.46 -18.10
CA GLU A 121 -24.36 -8.56 -17.54
C GLU A 121 -23.92 -10.02 -17.53
N ARG A 122 -22.76 -10.30 -18.11
CA ARG A 122 -22.11 -11.61 -18.12
C ARG A 122 -20.82 -11.52 -17.33
N ARG A 123 -20.67 -12.35 -16.31
CA ARG A 123 -19.52 -12.38 -15.43
C ARG A 123 -18.77 -13.69 -15.55
N PHE A 124 -17.47 -13.62 -15.54
CA PHE A 124 -16.56 -14.73 -15.54
C PHE A 124 -15.44 -14.47 -14.54
N THR A 125 -15.18 -15.41 -13.63
CA THR A 125 -14.12 -15.30 -12.62
C THR A 125 -13.39 -16.62 -12.47
N VAL A 126 -12.06 -16.57 -12.46
CA VAL A 126 -11.18 -17.70 -12.18
C VAL A 126 -10.26 -17.30 -11.03
N ASN A 127 -10.24 -18.13 -9.98
CA ASN A 127 -9.25 -18.05 -8.93
C ASN A 127 -8.34 -19.26 -9.05
N TYR A 128 -7.04 -19.02 -9.18
CA TYR A 128 -6.08 -20.08 -9.40
C TYR A 128 -4.88 -19.90 -8.47
N LYS A 129 -4.64 -20.90 -7.66
CA LYS A 129 -3.45 -21.04 -6.83
C LYS A 129 -2.46 -21.90 -7.60
N VAL A 130 -1.52 -21.30 -8.32
CA VAL A 130 -0.56 -22.06 -9.15
C VAL A 130 0.41 -22.85 -8.27
N PHE A 131 0.96 -22.19 -7.25
CA PHE A 131 1.81 -22.78 -6.21
C PHE A 131 1.26 -22.42 -4.83
N ASP A 132 1.80 -22.99 -3.76
CA ASP A 132 1.34 -22.73 -2.39
C ASP A 132 1.29 -21.24 -2.04
N ASN A 133 2.23 -20.47 -2.52
CA ASN A 133 2.37 -19.03 -2.23
C ASN A 133 2.06 -18.14 -3.43
N THR A 134 1.21 -18.63 -4.34
CA THR A 134 0.78 -17.91 -5.55
C THR A 134 -0.72 -17.77 -5.56
N GLN A 135 -1.21 -16.60 -5.93
CA GLN A 135 -2.63 -16.38 -6.17
C GLN A 135 -2.82 -15.61 -7.47
N LEU A 136 -3.65 -16.17 -8.35
CA LEU A 136 -4.07 -15.53 -9.59
C LEU A 136 -5.59 -15.42 -9.58
N ASN A 137 -6.10 -14.19 -9.69
CA ASN A 137 -7.52 -13.90 -9.81
C ASN A 137 -7.76 -13.17 -11.14
N TYR A 138 -8.56 -13.75 -11.99
CA TYR A 138 -9.00 -13.11 -13.22
C TYR A 138 -10.51 -12.94 -13.20
N THR A 139 -10.98 -11.74 -13.47
CA THR A 139 -12.41 -11.43 -13.57
C THR A 139 -12.67 -10.66 -14.85
N LYS A 140 -13.73 -11.06 -15.56
CA LYS A 140 -14.24 -10.38 -16.75
C LYS A 140 -15.73 -10.12 -16.59
N ASN A 141 -16.13 -8.86 -16.72
CA ASN A 141 -17.53 -8.44 -16.74
C ASN A 141 -17.82 -7.82 -18.11
N ILE A 142 -18.89 -8.28 -18.75
CA ILE A 142 -19.35 -7.79 -20.04
C ILE A 142 -20.77 -7.29 -19.85
N LYS A 143 -21.01 -6.02 -20.17
CA LYS A 143 -22.34 -5.41 -20.15
C LYS A 143 -22.81 -5.15 -21.56
N SER A 144 -24.06 -5.47 -21.83
CA SER A 144 -24.73 -5.21 -23.08
C SER A 144 -26.08 -4.53 -22.82
N ASP A 145 -26.45 -3.63 -23.72
CA ASP A 145 -27.76 -3.01 -23.73
C ASP A 145 -28.68 -3.78 -24.70
N MET A 146 -29.79 -4.23 -24.18
CA MET A 146 -30.81 -4.97 -24.92
C MET A 146 -32.12 -4.17 -25.08
N SER A 147 -32.11 -2.87 -24.75
CA SER A 147 -33.33 -2.05 -24.73
C SER A 147 -34.04 -2.02 -26.07
N ASP A 148 -33.29 -2.07 -27.20
CA ASP A 148 -33.82 -2.06 -28.56
C ASP A 148 -34.46 -3.41 -28.96
N TYR A 149 -34.26 -4.47 -28.19
CA TYR A 149 -34.77 -5.83 -28.46
C TYR A 149 -35.86 -6.24 -27.46
N ARG A 150 -36.61 -5.28 -26.90
CA ARG A 150 -37.62 -5.44 -25.85
C ARG A 150 -38.49 -6.69 -26.01
N ASP A 151 -38.98 -6.94 -27.22
CA ASP A 151 -39.94 -8.00 -27.51
C ASP A 151 -39.32 -9.24 -28.16
N GLU A 152 -38.05 -9.17 -28.60
CA GLU A 152 -37.38 -10.22 -29.38
C GLU A 152 -36.38 -11.05 -28.59
N VAL A 153 -35.99 -10.63 -27.37
CA VAL A 153 -34.91 -11.24 -26.58
C VAL A 153 -35.09 -12.75 -26.39
N LEU A 154 -36.32 -13.19 -26.09
CA LEU A 154 -36.62 -14.60 -25.85
C LEU A 154 -36.72 -15.43 -27.12
N ASN A 155 -37.10 -14.80 -28.22
CA ASN A 155 -37.34 -15.51 -29.48
C ASN A 155 -36.06 -15.73 -30.32
N GLN A 156 -35.08 -14.82 -30.19
CA GLN A 156 -33.87 -14.81 -31.04
C GLN A 156 -32.56 -14.96 -30.25
N LEU A 157 -32.58 -15.11 -28.91
CA LEU A 157 -31.41 -15.20 -28.04
C LEU A 157 -30.37 -14.09 -28.29
N LYS A 158 -30.84 -12.89 -28.62
CA LYS A 158 -29.96 -11.74 -28.88
C LYS A 158 -29.31 -11.30 -27.59
N VAL A 159 -28.01 -10.97 -27.63
CA VAL A 159 -27.20 -10.54 -26.50
C VAL A 159 -27.07 -9.02 -26.39
N GLY A 160 -27.73 -8.27 -27.29
CA GLY A 160 -27.75 -6.82 -27.35
C GLY A 160 -26.45 -6.16 -27.80
N ALA A 161 -26.44 -4.83 -27.81
CA ALA A 161 -25.28 -4.03 -28.14
C ALA A 161 -24.29 -4.01 -26.96
N LEU A 162 -23.02 -4.27 -27.26
CA LEU A 162 -21.96 -4.25 -26.24
C LEU A 162 -21.71 -2.80 -25.78
N THR A 163 -21.75 -2.55 -24.47
CA THR A 163 -21.56 -1.20 -23.90
C THR A 163 -20.30 -1.09 -23.07
N ASN A 164 -19.93 -2.16 -22.35
CA ASN A 164 -18.78 -2.12 -21.45
C ASN A 164 -18.15 -3.50 -21.27
N ILE A 165 -16.82 -3.54 -21.27
CA ILE A 165 -16.03 -4.71 -20.86
C ILE A 165 -15.07 -4.24 -19.78
N ASN A 166 -15.12 -4.87 -18.59
CA ASN A 166 -14.12 -4.69 -17.56
C ASN A 166 -13.41 -6.02 -17.32
N GLU A 167 -12.08 -6.00 -17.40
CA GLU A 167 -11.24 -7.14 -17.11
C GLU A 167 -10.24 -6.76 -16.01
N THR A 168 -10.11 -7.61 -15.00
CA THR A 168 -9.10 -7.45 -13.95
C THR A 168 -8.30 -8.73 -13.82
N LEU A 169 -6.98 -8.60 -13.77
CA LEU A 169 -6.07 -9.67 -13.46
C LEU A 169 -5.25 -9.25 -12.23
N ASN A 170 -5.32 -10.04 -11.17
CA ASN A 170 -4.50 -9.87 -9.98
C ASN A 170 -3.65 -11.12 -9.82
N TYR A 171 -2.34 -10.92 -9.76
CA TYR A 171 -1.37 -11.97 -9.53
C TYR A 171 -0.46 -11.59 -8.37
N THR A 172 -0.32 -12.48 -7.42
CA THR A 172 0.61 -12.34 -6.30
C THR A 172 1.43 -13.62 -6.17
N PHE A 173 2.72 -13.46 -5.94
CA PHE A 173 3.65 -14.54 -5.70
C PHE A 173 4.57 -14.18 -4.55
N SER A 174 4.46 -14.90 -3.43
CA SER A 174 5.21 -14.64 -2.20
C SER A 174 5.94 -15.91 -1.75
N PRO A 175 7.02 -16.33 -2.45
CA PRO A 175 7.75 -17.54 -2.10
C PRO A 175 8.36 -17.43 -0.70
N GLN A 176 8.23 -18.49 0.08
CA GLN A 176 8.77 -18.59 1.45
C GLN A 176 9.92 -19.62 1.53
N TRP A 177 10.69 -19.73 0.46
CA TRP A 177 11.79 -20.70 0.38
C TRP A 177 12.96 -20.32 1.28
N LEU A 178 13.17 -19.01 1.49
CA LEU A 178 14.20 -18.47 2.36
C LEU A 178 13.57 -17.78 3.55
N SER A 179 14.03 -18.06 4.76
CA SER A 179 13.54 -17.41 5.96
C SER A 179 13.95 -15.93 6.00
N TRP A 180 15.20 -15.65 5.62
CA TRP A 180 15.83 -14.32 5.68
C TRP A 180 15.48 -13.38 4.53
N PHE A 181 14.95 -13.93 3.41
CA PHE A 181 14.56 -13.17 2.22
C PHE A 181 13.12 -13.52 1.82
N LYS A 182 12.22 -12.58 2.00
CA LYS A 182 10.78 -12.76 1.78
C LYS A 182 10.31 -11.85 0.65
N PRO A 183 10.49 -12.24 -0.63
CA PRO A 183 10.00 -11.46 -1.75
C PRO A 183 8.48 -11.62 -1.92
N ASN A 184 7.85 -10.55 -2.36
CA ASN A 184 6.46 -10.52 -2.77
C ASN A 184 6.37 -9.82 -4.13
N PHE A 185 6.00 -10.57 -5.15
CA PHE A 185 5.78 -10.07 -6.49
C PHE A 185 4.29 -9.84 -6.69
N THR A 186 3.93 -8.66 -7.17
CA THR A 186 2.55 -8.29 -7.47
C THR A 186 2.43 -7.83 -8.92
N TYR A 187 1.38 -8.27 -9.58
CA TYR A 187 1.03 -7.81 -10.91
C TYR A 187 -0.49 -7.66 -10.99
N ASN A 188 -0.96 -6.44 -11.21
CA ASN A 188 -2.37 -6.13 -11.25
C ASN A 188 -2.67 -5.36 -12.52
N THR A 189 -3.71 -5.77 -13.25
CA THR A 189 -4.23 -5.00 -14.37
C THR A 189 -5.71 -4.77 -14.22
N ASN A 190 -6.13 -3.61 -14.66
CA ASN A 190 -7.54 -3.25 -14.78
C ASN A 190 -7.74 -2.65 -16.17
N TYR A 191 -8.48 -3.36 -17.00
CA TYR A 191 -8.82 -2.95 -18.35
C TYR A 191 -10.31 -2.62 -18.42
N ALA A 192 -10.63 -1.45 -18.94
CA ALA A 192 -11.99 -1.03 -19.26
C ALA A 192 -12.10 -0.66 -20.73
N TRP A 193 -13.11 -1.19 -21.39
CA TRP A 193 -13.55 -0.82 -22.72
C TRP A 193 -14.98 -0.29 -22.62
N ILE A 194 -15.23 0.89 -23.13
CA ILE A 194 -16.53 1.57 -23.03
C ILE A 194 -16.89 2.11 -24.41
N GLN A 195 -18.04 1.70 -24.91
CA GLN A 195 -18.61 2.22 -26.15
C GLN A 195 -19.77 3.17 -25.80
N PRO A 196 -19.64 4.48 -26.08
CA PRO A 196 -20.73 5.42 -25.85
C PRO A 196 -21.92 5.12 -26.79
N ARG A 197 -23.12 4.98 -26.24
CA ARG A 197 -24.33 4.65 -27.02
C ARG A 197 -24.73 5.73 -28.03
N ASN A 198 -24.42 7.01 -27.73
CA ASN A 198 -24.79 8.18 -28.54
C ASN A 198 -23.57 8.78 -29.26
N GLY A 199 -22.52 7.99 -29.47
CA GLY A 199 -21.34 8.43 -30.23
C GLY A 199 -21.67 8.55 -31.71
N ILE A 200 -21.14 9.60 -32.35
CA ILE A 200 -21.26 9.81 -33.81
C ILE A 200 -20.53 8.69 -34.56
N TYR A 201 -19.57 8.04 -33.91
CA TYR A 201 -18.76 6.96 -34.44
C TYR A 201 -18.88 5.71 -33.56
N ASP A 202 -18.79 4.53 -34.20
CA ASP A 202 -18.78 3.23 -33.52
C ASP A 202 -17.42 2.92 -32.92
N ALA A 203 -16.90 3.87 -32.15
CA ALA A 203 -15.56 3.86 -31.57
C ALA A 203 -15.61 3.79 -30.05
N ALA A 204 -14.68 3.02 -29.47
CA ALA A 204 -14.60 2.78 -28.04
C ALA A 204 -13.52 3.61 -27.35
N ASN A 205 -13.73 3.88 -26.07
CA ASN A 205 -12.74 4.42 -25.17
C ASN A 205 -12.15 3.29 -24.32
N LEU A 206 -10.84 3.27 -24.24
CA LEU A 206 -10.07 2.27 -23.50
C LEU A 206 -9.38 2.92 -22.32
N ASN A 207 -9.38 2.22 -21.22
CA ASN A 207 -8.55 2.55 -20.05
C ASN A 207 -7.85 1.28 -19.58
N LEU A 208 -6.52 1.29 -19.56
CA LEU A 208 -5.69 0.22 -19.05
C LEU A 208 -4.83 0.75 -17.90
N VAL A 209 -5.03 0.22 -16.72
CA VAL A 209 -4.14 0.46 -15.56
C VAL A 209 -3.37 -0.83 -15.30
N ARG A 210 -2.04 -0.74 -15.32
CA ARG A 210 -1.13 -1.82 -14.97
C ARG A 210 -0.28 -1.40 -13.77
N ASN A 211 -0.26 -2.22 -12.75
CA ASN A 211 0.60 -2.05 -11.58
C ASN A 211 1.42 -3.32 -11.38
N SER A 212 2.74 -3.19 -11.43
CA SER A 212 3.68 -4.26 -11.12
C SER A 212 4.60 -3.82 -9.98
N GLY A 213 4.83 -4.71 -9.03
CA GLY A 213 5.63 -4.39 -7.86
C GLY A 213 6.44 -5.58 -7.36
N VAL A 214 7.57 -5.28 -6.78
CA VAL A 214 8.39 -6.22 -6.03
C VAL A 214 8.67 -5.60 -4.68
N ASN A 215 8.24 -6.29 -3.65
CA ASN A 215 8.55 -5.94 -2.26
C ASN A 215 9.34 -7.09 -1.66
N PHE A 216 10.45 -6.82 -0.99
CA PHE A 216 11.16 -7.83 -0.24
C PHE A 216 11.75 -7.27 1.04
N SER A 217 11.85 -8.16 2.02
CA SER A 217 12.41 -7.86 3.33
C SER A 217 13.59 -8.80 3.58
N ILE A 218 14.72 -8.23 3.99
CA ILE A 218 15.91 -8.96 4.40
C ILE A 218 16.07 -8.81 5.91
N SER A 219 15.98 -9.92 6.63
CA SER A 219 16.14 -9.95 8.08
C SER A 219 17.59 -10.27 8.44
N PRO A 220 18.38 -9.35 9.02
CA PRO A 220 19.76 -9.60 9.42
C PRO A 220 19.90 -10.77 10.41
N THR A 221 18.95 -10.91 11.32
CA THR A 221 18.91 -12.01 12.30
C THR A 221 18.78 -13.37 11.62
N GLU A 222 17.84 -13.48 10.68
CA GLU A 222 17.59 -14.74 9.97
C GLU A 222 18.73 -15.09 8.99
N VAL A 223 19.46 -14.07 8.47
CA VAL A 223 20.69 -14.31 7.68
C VAL A 223 21.77 -14.97 8.54
N ILE A 224 21.94 -14.51 9.80
CA ILE A 224 22.92 -15.12 10.71
C ILE A 224 22.50 -16.53 11.10
N GLU A 225 21.21 -16.79 11.25
CA GLU A 225 20.67 -18.12 11.57
C GLU A 225 20.97 -19.20 10.50
N ILE A 226 21.34 -18.80 9.27
CA ILE A 226 21.80 -19.76 8.24
C ILE A 226 23.10 -20.44 8.67
N PHE A 227 24.00 -19.70 9.33
CA PHE A 227 25.34 -20.15 9.69
C PHE A 227 25.47 -20.47 11.17
N TYR A 228 24.50 -20.04 11.98
CA TYR A 228 24.57 -20.16 13.43
C TYR A 228 23.22 -20.46 14.07
N THR A 229 23.13 -21.51 14.87
CA THR A 229 21.94 -21.83 15.67
C THR A 229 22.09 -21.24 17.07
N PRO A 230 21.31 -20.20 17.43
CA PRO A 230 21.44 -19.51 18.71
C PRO A 230 21.05 -20.40 19.89
N VAL A 231 21.65 -20.13 21.05
CA VAL A 231 21.45 -20.93 22.28
C VAL A 231 19.97 -20.97 22.69
N SER A 232 19.25 -19.87 22.55
CA SER A 232 17.82 -19.79 22.86
C SER A 232 16.93 -20.74 22.05
N LYS A 233 17.32 -21.08 20.82
CA LYS A 233 16.60 -22.08 19.99
C LYS A 233 17.02 -23.52 20.32
N ARG A 234 18.24 -23.73 20.82
CA ARG A 234 18.71 -25.06 21.24
C ARG A 234 18.01 -25.57 22.50
N GLU A 235 17.63 -24.68 23.41
CA GLU A 235 16.90 -25.03 24.64
C GLU A 235 15.41 -25.34 24.36
N SER A 236 14.78 -24.71 23.38
CA SER A 236 13.38 -24.98 23.04
C SER A 236 13.14 -26.33 22.38
N THR A 237 14.16 -26.94 21.75
CA THR A 237 14.08 -28.28 21.15
C THR A 237 14.35 -29.42 22.14
N LYS A 238 14.79 -29.11 23.36
CA LYS A 238 15.09 -30.11 24.43
C LYS A 238 14.00 -30.20 25.50
N THR A 239 12.71 -30.03 25.17
CA THR A 239 11.64 -30.32 26.12
C THR A 239 11.42 -31.85 26.14
N PRO A 240 11.87 -32.58 27.17
CA PRO A 240 11.55 -33.98 27.26
C PRO A 240 10.09 -34.13 27.63
N SER A 241 9.36 -34.89 26.83
CA SER A 241 8.05 -35.39 27.21
C SER A 241 8.18 -36.17 28.52
N ARG A 242 7.72 -35.57 29.63
CA ARG A 242 7.54 -36.28 30.91
C ARG A 242 6.39 -37.25 30.75
N THR A 243 6.71 -38.43 30.26
CA THR A 243 5.87 -39.60 30.44
C THR A 243 6.04 -40.04 31.90
N ARG A 244 5.03 -39.79 32.72
CA ARG A 244 4.90 -40.43 34.04
C ARG A 244 4.63 -41.90 33.82
N SER A 245 5.64 -42.77 33.98
CA SER A 245 5.42 -44.17 34.32
C SER A 245 5.90 -44.41 35.75
N ARG A 246 4.96 -44.79 36.59
CA ARG A 246 5.19 -45.38 37.93
C ARG A 246 5.66 -46.83 37.72
N GLY A 247 6.75 -47.20 38.35
CA GLY A 247 7.12 -48.64 38.44
C GLY A 247 8.49 -48.83 39.04
N LEU A 248 8.50 -49.19 40.29
CA LEU A 248 9.39 -50.05 41.11
C LEU A 248 10.86 -50.28 40.76
N ALA A 249 11.58 -50.24 41.87
CA ALA A 249 12.98 -50.45 42.13
C ALA A 249 13.54 -51.81 41.64
N SER A 250 14.85 -51.82 41.24
CA SER A 250 15.86 -52.80 41.69
C SER A 250 17.28 -52.35 41.32
N PHE A 251 18.07 -52.33 42.28
CA PHE A 251 19.52 -52.55 42.60
C PHE A 251 20.57 -52.73 41.50
N ASP A 252 21.65 -51.93 41.71
CA ASP A 252 23.09 -52.14 41.56
C ASP A 252 23.70 -52.71 40.27
N ALA A 253 24.61 -51.96 39.66
CA ALA A 253 26.04 -52.16 39.56
C ALA A 253 26.71 -51.30 38.48
N GLU A 254 27.87 -50.78 38.83
CA GLU A 254 29.01 -50.35 38.00
C GLU A 254 28.95 -49.00 37.28
N ASP A 255 29.56 -48.08 38.00
CA ASP A 255 29.72 -46.66 37.69
C ASP A 255 31.22 -46.30 37.65
N GLU A 256 31.97 -46.72 36.62
CA GLU A 256 33.32 -46.19 36.38
C GLU A 256 33.59 -45.71 34.94
N ASP A 257 32.87 -46.18 33.94
CA ASP A 257 33.09 -45.74 32.53
C ASP A 257 32.41 -44.43 32.13
N LYS A 258 31.51 -43.90 32.96
CA LYS A 258 30.79 -42.65 32.62
C LYS A 258 31.54 -41.34 32.90
N LYS A 259 32.64 -41.40 33.65
CA LYS A 259 33.39 -40.16 34.02
C LYS A 259 34.38 -39.69 32.96
N GLU A 260 34.82 -40.53 32.02
CA GLU A 260 35.68 -40.12 30.92
C GLU A 260 34.88 -39.54 29.75
N ASP A 261 33.69 -40.05 29.48
CA ASP A 261 32.83 -39.50 28.43
C ASP A 261 32.23 -38.12 28.79
N GLU A 262 31.91 -37.90 30.07
CA GLU A 262 31.45 -36.56 30.51
C GLU A 262 32.56 -35.50 30.49
N LYS A 263 33.82 -35.89 30.73
CA LYS A 263 34.98 -34.98 30.62
C LYS A 263 35.33 -34.64 29.18
N ASN A 264 35.17 -35.58 28.26
CA ASN A 264 35.38 -35.33 26.85
C ASN A 264 34.22 -34.52 26.23
N LEU A 265 32.98 -34.78 26.63
CA LEU A 265 31.81 -33.97 26.25
C LEU A 265 31.88 -32.51 26.80
N GLN A 266 32.40 -32.31 28.01
CA GLN A 266 32.63 -30.96 28.56
C GLN A 266 33.80 -30.26 27.89
N LYS A 267 34.83 -30.95 27.43
CA LYS A 267 35.97 -30.37 26.72
C LYS A 267 35.63 -29.97 25.29
N ASP A 268 34.81 -30.77 24.61
CA ASP A 268 34.27 -30.40 23.29
C ASP A 268 33.20 -29.32 23.36
N GLN A 269 32.39 -29.28 24.43
CA GLN A 269 31.47 -28.20 24.68
C GLN A 269 32.19 -26.88 24.99
N ASN A 270 33.28 -26.87 25.74
CA ASN A 270 34.06 -25.66 26.01
C ASN A 270 34.81 -25.16 24.76
N LYS A 271 35.29 -26.04 23.88
CA LYS A 271 35.94 -25.62 22.62
C LYS A 271 34.93 -25.12 21.57
N SER A 272 33.68 -25.60 21.61
CA SER A 272 32.57 -25.08 20.81
C SER A 272 32.01 -23.77 21.39
N LEU A 273 32.11 -23.57 22.70
CA LEU A 273 31.63 -22.37 23.39
C LEU A 273 32.49 -21.11 23.10
N GLU A 274 33.82 -21.26 22.98
CA GLU A 274 34.69 -20.12 22.63
C GLU A 274 34.48 -19.63 21.20
N ASN A 275 34.24 -20.51 20.25
CA ASN A 275 33.92 -20.11 18.86
C ASN A 275 32.48 -19.57 18.71
N ASN A 276 31.57 -19.89 19.61
CA ASN A 276 30.17 -19.46 19.57
C ASN A 276 29.92 -18.07 20.20
N PHE A 277 30.80 -17.57 21.09
CA PHE A 277 30.59 -16.32 21.80
C PHE A 277 30.53 -15.11 20.84
N VAL A 278 31.38 -15.09 19.82
CA VAL A 278 31.39 -13.99 18.83
C VAL A 278 30.13 -14.03 17.99
N LEU A 279 29.72 -15.21 17.51
CA LEU A 279 28.51 -15.38 16.70
C LEU A 279 27.24 -15.10 17.51
N GLU A 280 27.18 -15.53 18.79
CA GLU A 280 26.06 -15.21 19.68
C GLU A 280 25.96 -13.70 19.94
N ARG A 281 27.08 -13.02 20.09
CA ARG A 281 27.11 -11.56 20.22
C ARG A 281 26.63 -10.88 18.93
N ILE A 282 27.11 -11.30 17.77
CA ILE A 282 26.67 -10.77 16.47
C ILE A 282 25.17 -11.03 16.28
N TYR A 283 24.69 -12.21 16.61
CA TYR A 283 23.27 -12.56 16.57
C TYR A 283 22.43 -11.66 17.50
N ASN A 284 22.88 -11.43 18.73
CA ASN A 284 22.16 -10.57 19.67
C ASN A 284 22.17 -9.08 19.26
N GLU A 285 23.25 -8.61 18.64
CA GLU A 285 23.31 -7.27 18.08
C GLU A 285 22.43 -7.15 16.82
N SER A 286 22.36 -8.20 15.99
CA SER A 286 21.51 -8.19 14.78
C SER A 286 20.02 -8.08 15.09
N LYS A 287 19.57 -8.54 16.26
CA LYS A 287 18.19 -8.37 16.75
C LYS A 287 17.79 -6.91 16.91
N LYS A 288 18.77 -6.03 17.08
CA LYS A 288 18.55 -4.59 17.19
C LYS A 288 18.34 -3.94 15.82
N ILE A 289 18.75 -4.60 14.74
CA ILE A 289 18.60 -4.08 13.36
C ILE A 289 17.24 -4.50 12.83
N GLU A 290 16.43 -3.54 12.44
CA GLU A 290 15.15 -3.84 11.78
C GLU A 290 15.41 -4.39 10.38
N PRO A 291 14.53 -5.28 9.87
CA PRO A 291 14.65 -5.80 8.52
C PRO A 291 14.74 -4.67 7.48
N LEU A 292 15.69 -4.81 6.54
CA LEU A 292 15.75 -3.93 5.39
C LEU A 292 14.58 -4.29 4.46
N THR A 293 13.63 -3.38 4.35
CA THR A 293 12.49 -3.50 3.43
C THR A 293 12.74 -2.67 2.19
N ILE A 294 12.65 -3.29 1.02
CA ILE A 294 12.77 -2.62 -0.29
C ILE A 294 11.48 -2.83 -1.05
N ASN A 295 10.97 -1.76 -1.63
CA ASN A 295 9.77 -1.77 -2.46
C ASN A 295 10.06 -1.06 -3.78
N ILE A 296 9.79 -1.76 -4.89
CA ILE A 296 9.91 -1.24 -6.25
C ILE A 296 8.54 -1.37 -6.90
N THR A 297 7.99 -0.28 -7.42
CA THR A 297 6.71 -0.30 -8.11
C THR A 297 6.78 0.38 -9.46
N ASN A 298 6.00 -0.13 -10.40
CA ASN A 298 5.81 0.47 -11.71
C ASN A 298 4.31 0.49 -12.02
N ILE A 299 3.76 1.67 -12.17
CA ILE A 299 2.35 1.90 -12.49
C ILE A 299 2.30 2.55 -13.87
N THR A 300 1.50 1.99 -14.76
CA THR A 300 1.24 2.56 -16.08
C THR A 300 -0.28 2.68 -16.25
N THR A 301 -0.75 3.86 -16.60
CA THR A 301 -2.14 4.13 -16.97
C THR A 301 -2.17 4.59 -18.41
N LYS A 302 -2.95 3.92 -19.25
CA LYS A 302 -3.14 4.28 -20.65
C LYS A 302 -4.61 4.52 -20.93
N ILE A 303 -4.91 5.69 -21.42
CA ILE A 303 -6.25 6.06 -21.91
C ILE A 303 -6.11 6.23 -23.42
N SER A 304 -6.96 5.54 -24.17
CA SER A 304 -7.03 5.64 -25.64
C SER A 304 -8.47 5.84 -26.05
N ASN A 305 -8.76 6.89 -26.78
CA ASN A 305 -10.11 7.22 -27.22
C ASN A 305 -10.26 6.99 -28.73
N GLY A 306 -11.47 6.71 -29.15
CA GLY A 306 -11.78 6.58 -30.57
C GLY A 306 -11.18 5.34 -31.23
N ILE A 307 -11.08 4.23 -30.52
CA ILE A 307 -10.50 2.98 -31.02
C ILE A 307 -11.57 2.10 -31.64
N ASP A 308 -11.34 1.68 -32.88
CA ASP A 308 -12.13 0.67 -33.57
C ASP A 308 -11.33 -0.64 -33.71
N GLY A 309 -12.02 -1.78 -33.59
CA GLY A 309 -11.46 -3.10 -33.78
C GLY A 309 -11.33 -3.94 -32.51
N LYS A 310 -10.84 -5.18 -32.71
CA LYS A 310 -10.67 -6.16 -31.62
C LYS A 310 -9.38 -5.94 -30.86
N ILE A 311 -9.49 -5.64 -29.60
CA ILE A 311 -8.36 -5.43 -28.71
C ILE A 311 -7.69 -6.77 -28.33
N PRO A 312 -6.39 -6.98 -28.61
CA PRO A 312 -5.68 -8.20 -28.28
C PRO A 312 -5.71 -8.51 -26.77
N LEU A 313 -5.83 -9.79 -26.41
CA LEU A 313 -5.82 -10.22 -25.00
C LEU A 313 -4.51 -9.81 -24.30
N SER A 314 -3.39 -9.87 -25.00
CA SER A 314 -2.08 -9.47 -24.46
C SER A 314 -2.02 -7.99 -24.06
N TYR A 315 -2.70 -7.10 -24.78
CA TYR A 315 -2.87 -5.70 -24.39
C TYR A 315 -3.81 -5.57 -23.19
N ARG A 316 -4.99 -6.21 -23.23
CA ARG A 316 -5.98 -6.15 -22.15
C ARG A 316 -5.44 -6.64 -20.80
N LEU A 317 -4.54 -7.63 -20.84
CA LEU A 317 -3.83 -8.12 -19.65
C LEU A 317 -2.53 -7.34 -19.34
N GLY A 318 -2.22 -6.29 -20.11
CA GLY A 318 -1.07 -5.43 -19.87
C GLY A 318 0.29 -6.04 -20.24
N PHE A 319 0.34 -7.15 -20.98
CA PHE A 319 1.60 -7.78 -21.42
C PHE A 319 2.20 -7.12 -22.66
N LYS A 320 1.42 -6.32 -23.38
CA LYS A 320 1.87 -5.49 -24.51
C LYS A 320 1.50 -4.03 -24.27
N ASP A 321 2.41 -3.13 -24.60
CA ASP A 321 2.20 -1.69 -24.45
C ASP A 321 1.56 -1.06 -25.69
N ASN A 322 1.77 -1.65 -26.88
CA ASN A 322 1.19 -1.15 -28.12
C ASN A 322 -0.13 -1.88 -28.42
N LEU A 323 -1.16 -1.09 -28.71
CA LEU A 323 -2.48 -1.57 -29.07
C LEU A 323 -2.47 -2.31 -30.43
N GLY A 324 -1.62 -1.87 -31.38
CA GLY A 324 -1.52 -2.41 -32.72
C GLY A 324 -2.74 -2.12 -33.61
N LEU A 325 -3.54 -1.12 -33.22
CA LEU A 325 -4.70 -0.64 -33.96
C LEU A 325 -4.56 0.86 -34.20
N ASP A 326 -5.02 1.31 -35.34
CA ASP A 326 -5.09 2.73 -35.67
C ASP A 326 -6.28 3.37 -34.94
N SER A 327 -6.07 4.59 -34.45
CA SER A 327 -7.18 5.40 -33.97
C SER A 327 -7.90 6.06 -35.15
N ILE A 328 -9.21 6.26 -35.04
CA ILE A 328 -9.97 7.04 -36.02
C ILE A 328 -9.49 8.50 -35.93
N SER A 329 -8.59 8.88 -36.83
CA SER A 329 -7.92 10.19 -36.80
C SER A 329 -8.77 11.37 -37.31
N GLU A 330 -9.93 11.10 -37.97
CA GLU A 330 -10.70 12.09 -38.70
C GLU A 330 -11.41 13.15 -37.84
N VAL A 331 -11.43 13.02 -36.51
CA VAL A 331 -12.28 13.91 -35.66
C VAL A 331 -11.54 14.57 -34.51
N GLY A 332 -10.22 14.57 -34.47
CA GLY A 332 -9.48 15.21 -33.37
C GLY A 332 -9.72 14.56 -31.99
N LEU A 333 -10.27 13.35 -31.96
CA LEU A 333 -10.66 12.61 -30.75
C LEU A 333 -9.51 11.82 -30.13
N ASN A 334 -8.35 11.81 -30.78
CA ASN A 334 -7.19 11.05 -30.28
C ASN A 334 -6.44 11.82 -29.18
N THR A 335 -7.13 12.16 -28.12
CA THR A 335 -6.54 12.69 -26.90
C THR A 335 -6.29 11.54 -25.91
N GLY A 336 -5.49 10.58 -26.33
CA GLY A 336 -4.98 9.55 -25.41
C GLY A 336 -4.10 10.19 -24.35
N ASN A 337 -3.98 9.54 -23.21
CA ASN A 337 -3.07 9.93 -22.14
C ASN A 337 -2.31 8.71 -21.66
N GLU A 338 -1.02 8.85 -21.45
CA GLU A 338 -0.19 7.81 -20.86
C GLU A 338 0.54 8.35 -19.63
N ASP A 339 0.22 7.79 -18.47
CA ASP A 339 0.89 8.05 -17.21
C ASP A 339 1.76 6.88 -16.83
N ILE A 340 3.06 7.11 -16.64
CA ILE A 340 4.02 6.13 -16.15
C ILE A 340 4.58 6.65 -14.84
N LYS A 341 4.52 5.85 -13.78
CA LYS A 341 5.17 6.14 -12.51
C LYS A 341 5.98 4.96 -12.04
N LYS A 342 7.28 5.19 -11.82
CA LYS A 342 8.19 4.22 -11.21
C LYS A 342 8.63 4.75 -9.86
N SER A 343 8.65 3.88 -8.84
CA SER A 343 9.11 4.27 -7.52
C SER A 343 9.96 3.20 -6.87
N PHE A 344 10.94 3.65 -6.11
CA PHE A 344 11.80 2.86 -5.26
C PHE A 344 11.71 3.39 -3.84
N SER A 345 11.61 2.51 -2.87
CA SER A 345 11.75 2.86 -1.47
C SER A 345 12.54 1.80 -0.72
N ALA A 346 13.41 2.24 0.17
CA ALA A 346 14.18 1.39 1.06
C ALA A 346 14.04 1.92 2.49
N ARG A 347 13.84 1.03 3.46
CA ARG A 347 13.70 1.38 4.87
C ARG A 347 14.37 0.34 5.75
N THR A 348 15.11 0.82 6.75
CA THR A 348 15.69 0.01 7.82
C THR A 348 15.80 0.85 9.09
N GLY A 349 16.22 0.23 10.18
CA GLY A 349 16.41 0.93 11.45
C GLY A 349 17.26 0.14 12.44
N ILE A 350 17.60 0.79 13.52
CA ILE A 350 18.31 0.17 14.65
C ILE A 350 17.54 0.49 15.93
N ARG A 351 17.17 -0.52 16.69
CA ARG A 351 16.60 -0.41 18.04
C ARG A 351 17.66 -0.67 19.08
N PHE A 352 18.18 0.38 19.67
CA PHE A 352 19.17 0.25 20.74
C PHE A 352 18.56 -0.35 22.01
N ASN A 353 17.31 0.03 22.30
CA ASN A 353 16.49 -0.52 23.38
C ASN A 353 15.00 -0.28 23.04
N PRO A 354 14.02 -0.78 23.83
CA PRO A 354 12.59 -0.60 23.53
C PRO A 354 12.12 0.85 23.40
N GLN A 355 12.88 1.81 23.91
CA GLN A 355 12.53 3.23 23.93
C GLN A 355 13.44 4.09 23.02
N SER A 356 14.49 3.49 22.43
CA SER A 356 15.48 4.23 21.62
C SER A 356 15.69 3.56 20.27
N SER A 357 15.52 4.32 19.20
CA SER A 357 15.62 3.82 17.84
C SER A 357 16.16 4.87 16.87
N LEU A 358 16.83 4.41 15.84
CA LEU A 358 17.22 5.15 14.64
C LEU A 358 16.51 4.50 13.45
N MET A 359 15.70 5.25 12.72
CA MET A 359 15.06 4.82 11.47
C MET A 359 15.69 5.57 10.31
N ILE A 360 15.92 4.87 9.21
CA ILE A 360 16.50 5.41 7.98
C ILE A 360 15.59 4.99 6.82
N SER A 361 15.25 5.92 5.95
CA SER A 361 14.47 5.63 4.74
C SER A 361 15.00 6.41 3.55
N PHE A 362 14.91 5.82 2.38
CA PHE A 362 15.20 6.45 1.11
C PHE A 362 14.05 6.19 0.14
N ASN A 363 13.56 7.25 -0.50
CA ASN A 363 12.48 7.18 -1.47
C ASN A 363 12.87 7.94 -2.73
N GLU A 364 12.55 7.36 -3.87
CA GLU A 364 12.74 7.95 -5.17
C GLU A 364 11.58 7.57 -6.08
N SER A 365 11.07 8.52 -6.83
CA SER A 365 10.03 8.26 -7.83
C SER A 365 10.23 9.14 -9.06
N VAL A 366 9.95 8.55 -10.22
CA VAL A 366 9.95 9.21 -11.52
C VAL A 366 8.61 9.00 -12.16
N SER A 367 8.05 10.04 -12.73
CA SER A 367 6.81 9.96 -13.49
C SER A 367 6.91 10.67 -14.82
N SER A 368 6.15 10.19 -15.80
CA SER A 368 5.93 10.80 -17.11
C SER A 368 4.46 10.81 -17.40
N ASN A 369 3.94 11.95 -17.80
CA ASN A 369 2.58 12.13 -18.28
C ASN A 369 2.63 12.63 -19.71
N ILE A 370 2.26 11.76 -20.65
CA ILE A 370 2.19 12.06 -22.09
C ILE A 370 0.73 12.27 -22.45
N ASN A 371 0.39 13.45 -22.89
CA ASN A 371 -0.97 13.75 -23.36
C ASN A 371 -1.11 13.56 -24.88
N GLY A 372 -2.36 13.58 -25.37
CA GLY A 372 -2.67 13.38 -26.79
C GLY A 372 -2.09 14.44 -27.75
N TYR A 373 -1.52 15.52 -27.23
CA TYR A 373 -0.82 16.54 -28.01
C TYR A 373 0.70 16.33 -28.02
N ASN A 374 1.18 15.15 -27.63
CA ASN A 374 2.59 14.77 -27.54
C ASN A 374 3.41 15.60 -26.54
N ILE A 375 2.74 16.28 -25.62
CA ILE A 375 3.41 16.96 -24.52
C ILE A 375 3.72 15.92 -23.45
N ASP A 376 5.01 15.77 -23.13
CA ASP A 376 5.50 14.89 -22.05
C ASP A 376 5.94 15.75 -20.86
N ILE A 377 5.21 15.62 -19.76
CA ILE A 377 5.57 16.25 -18.48
C ILE A 377 6.22 15.17 -17.62
N ARG A 378 7.51 15.32 -17.36
CA ARG A 378 8.26 14.43 -16.50
C ARG A 378 8.50 15.06 -15.16
N SER A 379 8.41 14.28 -14.11
CA SER A 379 8.78 14.73 -12.78
C SER A 379 9.53 13.67 -12.01
N THR A 380 10.46 14.13 -11.20
CA THR A 380 11.25 13.33 -10.29
C THR A 380 11.07 13.84 -8.89
N THR A 381 10.88 12.93 -7.96
CA THR A 381 10.89 13.23 -6.52
C THR A 381 11.83 12.25 -5.85
N ARG A 382 12.82 12.75 -5.12
CA ARG A 382 13.78 11.90 -4.40
C ARG A 382 14.12 12.48 -3.04
N ASP A 383 14.48 11.61 -2.12
CA ASP A 383 15.05 12.02 -0.85
C ASP A 383 16.44 12.62 -1.11
N TYR A 384 16.71 13.78 -0.51
CA TYR A 384 17.85 14.62 -0.90
C TYR A 384 18.32 15.46 0.26
N ILE A 385 19.61 15.64 0.39
CA ILE A 385 20.18 16.57 1.33
C ILE A 385 20.70 17.84 0.63
N GLY A 386 20.04 18.96 0.88
CA GLY A 386 20.47 20.28 0.42
C GLY A 386 21.33 20.97 1.48
N PHE A 387 22.42 21.59 1.06
CA PHE A 387 23.34 22.34 1.92
C PHE A 387 23.93 23.55 1.19
N GLY A 388 24.79 24.30 1.90
CA GLY A 388 25.35 25.56 1.39
C GLY A 388 24.37 26.73 1.54
N SER A 389 24.77 27.91 1.06
CA SER A 389 23.92 29.09 1.04
C SER A 389 22.73 28.85 0.13
N TYR A 390 21.50 29.12 0.64
CA TYR A 390 20.27 28.95 -0.09
C TYR A 390 20.07 27.54 -0.68
N LEU A 391 20.60 26.48 -0.02
CA LEU A 391 20.50 25.08 -0.51
C LEU A 391 21.07 24.85 -1.92
N SER A 392 22.06 25.66 -2.32
CA SER A 392 22.62 25.65 -3.68
C SER A 392 23.37 24.38 -4.05
N LYS A 393 23.70 23.52 -3.09
CA LYS A 393 24.40 22.25 -3.26
C LYS A 393 23.60 21.12 -2.62
N GLY A 394 23.85 19.90 -3.05
CA GLY A 394 23.24 18.71 -2.44
C GLY A 394 23.48 17.45 -3.24
N PHE A 395 22.97 16.34 -2.70
CA PHE A 395 22.99 15.03 -3.33
C PHE A 395 21.85 14.15 -2.80
N PRO A 396 21.44 13.09 -3.52
CA PRO A 396 20.49 12.11 -3.02
C PRO A 396 20.97 11.47 -1.71
N PHE A 397 20.14 11.52 -0.69
CA PHE A 397 20.50 10.99 0.62
C PHE A 397 19.25 10.58 1.41
N SER A 398 19.42 9.61 2.31
CA SER A 398 18.33 9.07 3.14
C SER A 398 17.82 10.07 4.16
N ASN A 399 16.51 10.04 4.41
CA ASN A 399 15.89 10.66 5.56
C ASN A 399 16.14 9.79 6.81
N TRP A 400 16.18 10.41 7.99
CA TRP A 400 16.33 9.69 9.24
C TRP A 400 15.49 10.29 10.36
N SER A 401 15.16 9.45 11.33
CA SER A 401 14.58 9.85 12.59
C SER A 401 15.27 9.11 13.74
N PHE A 402 15.61 9.84 14.77
CA PHE A 402 16.30 9.34 15.93
C PHE A 402 15.50 9.67 17.18
N ARG A 403 15.28 8.67 18.02
CA ARG A 403 14.62 8.82 19.31
C ARG A 403 15.43 8.14 20.39
N VAL A 404 15.62 8.82 21.52
CA VAL A 404 16.24 8.28 22.73
C VAL A 404 15.27 8.46 23.88
N GLY A 405 14.78 7.35 24.43
CA GLY A 405 13.98 7.31 25.64
C GLY A 405 14.73 6.68 26.81
N GLY A 406 14.16 6.72 27.99
CA GLY A 406 14.77 6.17 29.20
C GLY A 406 15.81 7.09 29.84
N LEU A 407 15.82 8.37 29.44
CA LEU A 407 16.75 9.37 30.01
C LEU A 407 16.46 9.68 31.49
N GLU A 408 15.26 9.40 31.97
CA GLU A 408 14.89 9.46 33.38
C GLU A 408 15.71 8.53 34.30
N LYS A 409 16.36 7.51 33.70
CA LYS A 409 17.23 6.57 34.48
C LYS A 409 18.59 7.15 34.85
N ILE A 410 18.95 8.28 34.26
CA ILE A 410 20.22 8.99 34.57
C ILE A 410 20.13 9.54 36.00
N GLY A 411 21.14 9.26 36.83
CA GLY A 411 21.11 9.44 38.28
C GLY A 411 20.70 10.82 38.77
N PHE A 412 21.10 11.91 38.08
CA PHE A 412 20.76 13.29 38.47
C PHE A 412 19.35 13.72 37.97
N ILE A 413 18.75 13.02 36.98
CA ILE A 413 17.42 13.32 36.45
C ILE A 413 16.35 12.54 37.20
N LYS A 414 16.63 11.30 37.57
CA LYS A 414 15.73 10.34 38.21
C LYS A 414 14.89 10.88 39.39
N PRO A 415 15.41 11.73 40.27
CA PRO A 415 14.62 12.25 41.40
C PRO A 415 13.46 13.16 40.95
N TYR A 416 13.55 13.79 39.79
CA TYR A 416 12.63 14.83 39.34
C TYR A 416 11.69 14.38 38.21
N VAL A 417 12.10 13.39 37.42
CA VAL A 417 11.45 13.03 36.16
C VAL A 417 11.06 11.56 36.16
N SER A 418 9.81 11.29 35.80
CA SER A 418 9.26 9.93 35.63
C SER A 418 9.48 9.34 34.23
N SER A 419 9.51 10.20 33.21
CA SER A 419 9.86 9.78 31.84
C SER A 419 10.46 10.94 31.06
N MET A 420 11.50 10.67 30.26
CA MET A 420 12.12 11.66 29.37
C MET A 420 12.57 11.02 28.05
N SER A 421 12.22 11.68 26.96
CA SER A 421 12.69 11.28 25.62
C SER A 421 13.18 12.48 24.83
N LEU A 422 14.21 12.22 24.00
CA LEU A 422 14.77 13.13 23.01
C LEU A 422 14.41 12.63 21.62
N GLU A 423 14.02 13.54 20.74
CA GLU A 423 13.68 13.24 19.34
C GLU A 423 14.44 14.17 18.40
N HIS A 424 14.89 13.62 17.28
CA HIS A 424 15.49 14.36 16.18
C HIS A 424 15.07 13.71 14.87
N SER A 425 14.64 14.49 13.89
CA SER A 425 14.34 13.96 12.57
C SER A 425 14.77 14.92 11.47
N PHE A 426 15.22 14.32 10.39
CA PHE A 426 15.60 14.97 9.16
C PHE A 426 14.76 14.43 8.02
N SER A 427 14.24 15.33 7.20
CA SER A 427 13.57 15.03 5.94
C SER A 427 14.00 16.03 4.88
N GLY A 428 14.64 15.56 3.85
CA GLY A 428 15.03 16.38 2.71
C GLY A 428 14.48 15.79 1.42
N LYS A 429 14.07 16.65 0.50
CA LYS A 429 13.49 16.28 -0.79
C LYS A 429 13.98 17.17 -1.91
N GLN A 430 14.13 16.58 -3.07
CA GLN A 430 14.25 17.29 -4.35
C GLN A 430 13.10 16.87 -5.27
N ASN A 431 12.42 17.86 -5.84
CA ASN A 431 11.40 17.68 -6.87
C ASN A 431 11.83 18.45 -8.10
N LEU A 432 11.89 17.78 -9.23
CA LEU A 432 12.22 18.36 -10.52
C LEU A 432 11.08 18.07 -11.50
N SER A 433 10.77 19.03 -12.37
CA SER A 433 9.74 18.85 -13.40
C SER A 433 10.21 19.44 -14.72
N TRP A 434 10.09 18.67 -15.78
CA TRP A 434 10.44 19.06 -17.17
C TRP A 434 9.20 18.97 -18.04
N LYS A 435 9.16 19.79 -19.08
CA LYS A 435 8.13 19.75 -20.10
C LYS A 435 8.76 19.67 -21.47
N PHE A 436 8.43 18.62 -22.18
CA PHE A 436 8.88 18.35 -23.54
C PHE A 436 7.69 18.47 -24.51
N ASN A 437 7.91 19.09 -25.65
CA ASN A 437 6.86 19.29 -26.66
C ASN A 437 6.93 18.24 -27.79
N GLU A 438 7.85 17.25 -27.70
CA GLU A 438 8.05 16.22 -28.70
C GLU A 438 8.16 14.84 -28.04
N GLN A 439 7.67 13.82 -28.75
CA GLN A 439 7.86 12.43 -28.36
C GLN A 439 9.25 11.94 -28.73
N GLY A 440 9.80 11.02 -27.99
CA GLY A 440 11.03 10.31 -28.35
C GLY A 440 12.22 10.54 -27.42
N ILE A 441 11.99 11.23 -26.31
CA ILE A 441 12.99 11.44 -25.28
C ILE A 441 13.19 10.15 -24.47
N MET A 442 14.42 9.94 -24.00
CA MET A 442 14.90 8.72 -23.34
C MET A 442 13.89 8.04 -22.38
N PRO A 443 13.86 6.70 -22.32
CA PRO A 443 13.02 5.98 -21.39
C PRO A 443 13.33 6.35 -19.94
N ILE A 444 12.30 6.46 -19.13
CA ILE A 444 12.41 6.74 -17.70
C ILE A 444 13.02 5.53 -17.00
N ASN A 445 14.15 5.70 -16.35
CA ASN A 445 14.80 4.70 -15.52
C ASN A 445 15.00 5.23 -14.10
N LEU A 446 14.65 4.42 -13.09
CA LEU A 446 14.76 4.78 -11.67
C LEU A 446 16.20 5.09 -11.25
N PHE A 447 17.19 4.42 -11.79
CA PHE A 447 18.59 4.56 -11.34
C PHE A 447 19.44 5.39 -12.30
N ASN A 448 18.86 6.10 -13.24
CA ASN A 448 19.56 6.86 -14.26
C ASN A 448 19.05 8.30 -14.40
N ILE A 449 18.61 8.88 -13.28
CA ILE A 449 18.02 10.23 -13.25
C ILE A 449 19.11 11.28 -13.51
N SER A 450 20.30 11.10 -12.94
CA SER A 450 21.41 12.03 -13.14
C SER A 450 21.81 12.19 -14.59
N SER A 451 21.82 11.10 -15.36
CA SER A 451 22.12 11.18 -16.80
C SER A 451 21.00 11.84 -17.63
N PHE A 452 19.78 11.88 -17.07
CA PHE A 452 18.67 12.59 -17.68
C PHE A 452 18.68 14.09 -17.32
N GLU A 453 19.15 14.45 -16.12
CA GLU A 453 19.33 15.84 -15.68
C GLU A 453 20.42 16.54 -16.50
N ASP A 454 21.53 15.84 -16.77
CA ASP A 454 22.63 16.37 -17.57
C ASP A 454 22.22 16.53 -19.07
N GLY A 455 21.88 17.74 -19.48
CA GLY A 455 21.55 18.08 -20.86
C GLY A 455 20.08 18.43 -21.13
N ASN A 456 19.22 18.45 -20.12
CA ASN A 456 17.80 18.82 -20.25
C ASN A 456 17.41 20.06 -19.44
N ASP A 457 18.37 20.89 -19.03
CA ASP A 457 18.14 22.10 -18.24
C ASP A 457 17.22 23.10 -18.95
N ASP A 458 17.27 23.19 -20.27
CA ASP A 458 16.43 24.10 -21.08
C ASP A 458 14.92 23.74 -21.01
N TYR A 459 14.61 22.49 -20.66
CA TYR A 459 13.23 22.02 -20.53
C TYR A 459 12.73 22.02 -19.08
N LEU A 460 13.59 22.39 -18.12
CA LEU A 460 13.25 22.43 -16.70
C LEU A 460 12.23 23.54 -16.45
N GLN A 461 11.08 23.15 -15.93
CA GLN A 461 10.00 24.07 -15.60
C GLN A 461 10.00 24.45 -14.12
N PHE A 462 10.42 23.52 -13.28
CA PHE A 462 10.37 23.68 -11.84
C PHE A 462 11.40 22.79 -11.14
N SER A 463 12.11 23.39 -10.19
CA SER A 463 12.97 22.68 -9.25
C SER A 463 12.63 23.13 -7.83
N ARG A 464 12.45 22.18 -6.92
CA ARG A 464 12.29 22.45 -5.50
C ARG A 464 13.23 21.58 -4.69
N ILE A 465 14.03 22.20 -3.86
CA ILE A 465 14.84 21.53 -2.85
C ILE A 465 14.31 21.94 -1.48
N SER A 466 13.96 20.98 -0.65
CA SER A 466 13.54 21.22 0.72
C SER A 466 14.41 20.45 1.70
N ARG A 467 14.68 21.06 2.84
CA ARG A 467 15.38 20.49 3.97
C ARG A 467 14.62 20.82 5.24
N SER A 468 14.17 19.81 5.95
CA SER A 468 13.39 19.99 7.17
C SER A 468 13.98 19.16 8.31
N PHE A 469 14.18 19.80 9.44
CA PHE A 469 14.41 19.16 10.73
C PHE A 469 13.14 19.36 11.57
N SER A 470 12.34 18.31 11.71
CA SER A 470 11.05 18.37 12.40
C SER A 470 10.83 17.13 13.29
N PRO A 471 11.30 17.19 14.56
CA PRO A 471 12.03 18.30 15.18
C PRO A 471 13.54 18.27 14.89
N LEU A 472 14.18 19.44 14.93
CA LEU A 472 15.64 19.55 15.09
C LEU A 472 16.04 19.00 16.47
N ILE A 473 15.34 19.43 17.50
CA ILE A 473 15.42 18.89 18.86
C ILE A 473 13.99 18.87 19.40
N GLY A 474 13.53 17.68 19.79
CA GLY A 474 12.28 17.48 20.51
C GLY A 474 12.58 16.88 21.89
N ILE A 475 12.05 17.45 22.94
CA ILE A 475 12.19 16.96 24.32
C ILE A 475 10.80 16.78 24.90
N SER A 476 10.46 15.55 25.24
CA SER A 476 9.23 15.24 25.96
C SER A 476 9.57 14.74 27.35
N THR A 477 9.04 15.41 28.38
CA THR A 477 9.36 15.11 29.76
C THR A 477 8.09 15.04 30.60
N THR A 478 7.97 14.02 31.43
CA THR A 478 6.95 13.93 32.46
C THR A 478 7.64 13.95 33.84
N PHE A 479 7.31 14.93 34.63
CA PHE A 479 7.86 15.10 35.97
C PHE A 479 7.09 14.24 36.98
N ASN A 480 7.76 13.92 38.12
CA ASN A 480 7.16 13.11 39.18
C ASN A 480 5.95 13.81 39.86
N ASN A 481 5.82 15.11 39.70
CA ASN A 481 4.68 15.91 40.21
C ASN A 481 3.47 15.93 39.28
N GLY A 482 3.48 15.18 38.14
CA GLY A 482 2.39 15.10 37.20
C GLY A 482 2.37 16.18 36.11
N ILE A 483 3.38 17.07 36.08
CA ILE A 483 3.57 18.01 34.97
C ILE A 483 4.20 17.26 33.78
N SER A 484 3.65 17.47 32.59
CA SER A 484 4.24 17.00 31.35
C SER A 484 4.61 18.20 30.49
N THR A 485 5.79 18.15 29.88
CA THR A 485 6.29 19.17 28.95
C THR A 485 6.68 18.54 27.64
N ASN A 486 6.38 19.23 26.54
CA ASN A 486 6.85 18.90 25.21
C ASN A 486 7.42 20.15 24.57
N LEU A 487 8.72 20.14 24.29
CA LEU A 487 9.43 21.22 23.62
C LEU A 487 9.93 20.71 22.27
N ARG A 488 9.59 21.40 21.19
CA ARG A 488 10.03 21.08 19.84
C ARG A 488 10.55 22.32 19.13
N SER A 489 11.72 22.19 18.52
CA SER A 489 12.27 23.17 17.60
C SER A 489 12.28 22.58 16.20
N ASN A 490 11.63 23.24 15.24
CA ASN A 490 11.60 22.83 13.86
C ASN A 490 12.30 23.88 13.00
N ILE A 491 13.00 23.42 11.98
CA ILE A 491 13.67 24.27 10.98
C ILE A 491 13.37 23.69 9.61
N THR A 492 12.78 24.50 8.74
CA THR A 492 12.53 24.10 7.36
C THR A 492 13.06 25.16 6.40
N HIS A 493 13.81 24.73 5.43
CA HIS A 493 14.31 25.56 4.34
C HIS A 493 13.83 24.98 3.02
N THR A 494 13.39 25.84 2.12
CA THR A 494 12.95 25.45 0.78
C THR A 494 13.55 26.44 -0.23
N LEU A 495 14.13 25.90 -1.30
CA LEU A 495 14.53 26.65 -2.47
C LEU A 495 13.64 26.21 -3.63
N ASP A 496 12.92 27.15 -4.20
CA ASP A 496 12.11 26.97 -5.40
C ASP A 496 12.77 27.69 -6.58
N GLU A 497 12.94 26.97 -7.66
CA GLU A 497 13.41 27.50 -8.93
C GLU A 497 12.29 27.38 -9.97
N VAL A 498 11.94 28.48 -10.56
CA VAL A 498 11.00 28.59 -11.68
C VAL A 498 11.64 29.42 -12.81
N ALA A 499 11.03 29.44 -13.97
CA ALA A 499 11.54 30.18 -15.13
C ALA A 499 11.91 31.64 -14.82
N ASN A 500 11.20 32.28 -13.88
CA ASN A 500 11.34 33.72 -13.56
C ASN A 500 12.28 34.01 -12.38
N GLY A 501 12.94 33.03 -11.79
CA GLY A 501 13.89 33.25 -10.70
C GLY A 501 13.86 32.19 -9.60
N LEU A 502 14.51 32.49 -8.50
CA LEU A 502 14.59 31.67 -7.31
C LEU A 502 13.79 32.28 -6.17
N THR A 503 13.17 31.45 -5.37
CA THR A 503 12.54 31.84 -4.10
C THR A 503 13.06 30.94 -2.99
N TYR A 504 13.63 31.55 -1.96
CA TYR A 504 14.11 30.86 -0.77
C TYR A 504 13.20 31.15 0.42
N ILE A 505 12.74 30.11 1.08
CA ILE A 505 11.87 30.19 2.24
C ILE A 505 12.59 29.54 3.42
N SER A 506 12.71 30.27 4.52
CA SER A 506 13.20 29.79 5.81
C SER A 506 12.07 29.89 6.83
N ASP A 507 11.71 28.77 7.42
CA ASP A 507 10.68 28.68 8.46
C ASP A 507 11.27 27.99 9.70
N ASN A 508 11.30 28.75 10.80
CA ASN A 508 11.82 28.31 12.08
C ASN A 508 10.73 28.41 13.13
N SER A 509 10.43 27.32 13.82
CA SER A 509 9.41 27.32 14.87
C SER A 509 9.87 26.64 16.14
N ILE A 510 9.39 27.14 17.26
CA ILE A 510 9.55 26.56 18.59
C ILE A 510 8.16 26.39 19.19
N LEU A 511 7.81 25.14 19.46
CA LEU A 511 6.56 24.78 20.11
C LEU A 511 6.88 24.27 21.53
N ALA A 512 6.22 24.85 22.51
CA ALA A 512 6.30 24.38 23.90
C ALA A 512 4.89 24.12 24.42
N THR A 513 4.65 22.91 24.90
CA THR A 513 3.40 22.53 25.55
C THR A 513 3.71 22.12 26.99
N LEU A 514 2.98 22.69 27.93
CA LEU A 514 3.02 22.30 29.33
C LEU A 514 1.62 21.84 29.73
N THR A 515 1.52 20.62 30.23
CA THR A 515 0.26 20.03 30.67
C THR A 515 0.36 19.58 32.10
N TYR A 516 -0.64 19.90 32.89
CA TYR A 516 -0.74 19.45 34.28
C TYR A 516 -2.07 18.76 34.54
N ASN A 517 -2.01 17.51 34.97
CA ASN A 517 -3.18 16.68 35.29
C ASN A 517 -3.40 16.64 36.80
N PHE A 518 -4.48 17.24 37.25
CA PHE A 518 -4.95 17.14 38.62
C PHE A 518 -5.78 15.87 38.79
N SER A 519 -5.22 14.88 39.44
CA SER A 519 -5.92 13.61 39.74
C SER A 519 -6.71 13.63 41.05
N LYS A 520 -6.50 14.65 41.88
CA LYS A 520 -7.20 14.82 43.14
C LYS A 520 -7.94 16.14 43.08
N GLY A 521 -9.22 16.15 43.44
CA GLY A 521 -10.07 17.33 43.35
C GLY A 521 -9.44 18.60 43.91
N ILE A 522 -9.72 19.72 43.28
CA ILE A 522 -9.16 21.04 43.61
C ILE A 522 -10.22 21.88 44.28
N ARG A 523 -9.81 22.62 45.31
CA ARG A 523 -10.60 23.71 45.90
C ARG A 523 -10.34 24.97 45.06
N PHE A 524 -11.35 25.41 44.36
CA PHE A 524 -11.27 26.61 43.53
C PHE A 524 -11.90 27.78 44.26
N PRO A 525 -11.15 28.86 44.59
CA PRO A 525 -11.71 30.07 45.18
C PRO A 525 -12.53 30.82 44.12
N LEU A 526 -13.77 31.09 44.42
CA LEU A 526 -14.58 31.93 43.51
C LEU A 526 -14.26 33.40 43.78
N PRO A 527 -13.96 34.22 42.75
CA PRO A 527 -13.56 35.61 42.90
C PRO A 527 -14.65 36.51 43.51
N PHE A 528 -15.90 36.03 43.58
CA PHE A 528 -17.06 36.79 44.06
C PHE A 528 -17.80 36.09 45.23
N SER A 529 -17.21 35.09 45.86
CA SER A 529 -17.83 34.34 46.94
C SER A 529 -16.81 33.85 47.94
N GLU A 530 -17.15 33.93 49.25
CA GLU A 530 -16.35 33.35 50.35
C GLU A 530 -16.35 31.80 50.34
N ARG A 531 -17.16 31.17 49.43
CA ARG A 531 -17.25 29.73 49.33
C ARG A 531 -16.30 29.17 48.26
N ASN A 532 -15.49 28.20 48.65
CA ASN A 532 -14.65 27.44 47.75
C ASN A 532 -15.48 26.31 47.10
N ILE A 533 -15.44 26.18 45.78
CA ILE A 533 -15.98 25.03 45.08
C ILE A 533 -14.95 23.92 45.07
N TYR A 534 -15.33 22.74 45.54
CA TYR A 534 -14.52 21.53 45.44
C TYR A 534 -14.88 20.77 44.16
N LEU A 535 -13.99 20.85 43.17
CA LEU A 535 -14.11 20.08 41.91
C LEU A 535 -13.60 18.66 42.16
N ARG A 536 -14.51 17.69 42.18
CA ARG A 536 -14.19 16.27 42.41
C ARG A 536 -13.61 15.59 41.16
N ASN A 537 -13.80 16.19 39.97
CA ASN A 537 -13.36 15.63 38.71
C ASN A 537 -11.89 15.88 38.45
N ASN A 538 -11.26 15.01 37.67
CA ASN A 538 -9.93 15.26 37.14
C ASN A 538 -9.97 16.52 36.27
N MET A 539 -9.01 17.41 36.45
CA MET A 539 -8.87 18.60 35.64
C MET A 539 -7.50 18.56 34.93
N ASN A 540 -7.53 18.87 33.64
CA ASN A 540 -6.34 19.01 32.82
C ASN A 540 -6.18 20.48 32.42
N ILE A 541 -5.01 21.05 32.71
CA ILE A 541 -4.63 22.41 32.30
C ILE A 541 -3.49 22.25 31.31
N SER A 542 -3.63 22.86 30.12
CA SER A 542 -2.55 22.90 29.13
C SER A 542 -2.24 24.35 28.76
N LEU A 543 -0.98 24.63 28.63
CA LEU A 543 -0.44 25.89 28.12
C LEU A 543 0.36 25.55 26.85
N ASN A 544 -0.02 26.12 25.71
CA ASN A 544 0.70 25.95 24.47
C ASN A 544 1.27 27.30 24.04
N LEU A 545 2.55 27.28 23.73
CA LEU A 545 3.31 28.41 23.22
C LEU A 545 3.84 28.03 21.85
N ASP A 546 3.54 28.84 20.86
CA ASP A 546 4.02 28.67 19.49
C ASP A 546 4.70 29.99 19.05
N PHE A 547 5.99 29.87 18.70
CA PHE A 547 6.79 30.95 18.15
C PHE A 547 7.25 30.52 16.76
N SER A 548 6.83 31.20 15.73
CA SER A 548 7.20 30.92 14.35
C SER A 548 7.76 32.18 13.68
N ASN A 549 8.86 32.00 12.97
CA ASN A 549 9.50 33.03 12.17
C ASN A 549 9.72 32.48 10.76
N LYS A 550 9.06 33.10 9.79
CA LYS A 550 9.15 32.74 8.39
C LYS A 550 9.67 33.92 7.59
N THR A 551 10.74 33.69 6.83
CA THR A 551 11.30 34.64 5.87
C THR A 551 11.21 34.08 4.46
N GLU A 552 10.91 34.93 3.50
CA GLU A 552 10.87 34.62 2.08
C GLU A 552 11.76 35.63 1.33
N GLU A 553 12.74 35.12 0.64
CA GLU A 553 13.70 35.88 -0.14
C GLU A 553 13.63 35.47 -1.62
N GLY A 554 13.59 36.43 -2.52
CA GLY A 554 13.50 36.18 -3.95
C GLY A 554 14.75 36.68 -4.70
N SER A 555 15.10 35.98 -5.77
CA SER A 555 16.17 36.39 -6.69
C SER A 555 15.75 36.22 -8.14
N LYS A 556 15.73 37.29 -8.90
CA LYS A 556 15.42 37.28 -10.34
C LYS A 556 16.64 36.91 -11.20
N ASP A 557 17.82 37.28 -10.77
CA ASP A 557 19.10 37.01 -11.44
C ASP A 557 19.76 35.70 -11.00
N LYS A 558 19.08 34.95 -10.11
CA LYS A 558 19.54 33.70 -9.49
C LYS A 558 20.83 33.83 -8.64
N ILE A 559 21.23 35.05 -8.34
CA ILE A 559 22.46 35.36 -7.59
C ILE A 559 22.15 36.20 -6.34
N ASN A 560 21.41 37.29 -6.52
CA ASN A 560 21.15 38.25 -5.46
C ASN A 560 19.74 38.02 -4.87
N PHE A 561 19.71 37.59 -3.62
CA PHE A 561 18.47 37.38 -2.89
C PHE A 561 18.05 38.67 -2.16
N VAL A 562 16.77 39.03 -2.25
CA VAL A 562 16.15 40.18 -1.59
C VAL A 562 14.97 39.69 -0.78
N GLU A 563 14.86 40.11 0.45
CA GLU A 563 13.71 39.79 1.31
C GLU A 563 12.43 40.33 0.69
N GLN A 564 11.46 39.46 0.50
CA GLN A 564 10.15 39.78 -0.08
C GLN A 564 9.06 39.79 0.98
N ASN A 565 9.16 38.91 1.97
CA ASN A 565 8.17 38.76 3.00
C ASN A 565 8.80 38.25 4.30
N PHE A 566 8.34 38.81 5.41
CA PHE A 566 8.72 38.41 6.74
C PHE A 566 7.46 38.26 7.61
N THR A 567 7.29 37.10 8.21
CA THR A 567 6.17 36.84 9.11
C THR A 567 6.69 36.30 10.44
N ASN A 568 6.35 36.99 11.51
CA ASN A 568 6.61 36.55 12.88
C ASN A 568 5.27 36.29 13.57
N THR A 569 5.04 35.07 14.02
CA THR A 569 3.81 34.68 14.70
C THR A 569 4.13 34.20 16.10
N GLN A 570 3.41 34.74 17.07
CA GLN A 570 3.48 34.31 18.47
C GLN A 570 2.06 33.98 18.92
N THR A 571 1.84 32.74 19.31
CA THR A 571 0.52 32.28 19.76
C THR A 571 0.66 31.67 21.16
N VAL A 572 -0.19 32.13 22.06
CA VAL A 572 -0.35 31.56 23.40
C VAL A 572 -1.80 31.08 23.51
N SER A 573 -2.00 29.80 23.78
CA SER A 573 -3.31 29.21 24.05
C SER A 573 -3.30 28.40 25.35
N TYR A 574 -4.41 28.45 26.07
CA TYR A 574 -4.56 27.84 27.40
C TYR A 574 -5.93 27.19 27.54
#